data_e9a995d60be10ed1a1995771352de651
#
_entry.id   e9a995d60be10ed1a1995771352de651
#
_cell.length_a   1.000
_cell.length_b   1.000
_cell.length_c   1.000
_cell.angle_alpha   90.00
_cell.angle_beta   90.00
_cell.angle_gamma   90.00
#
_symmetry.space_group_name_H-M   'P 1'
#
loop_
_entity.id
_entity.type
_entity.pdbx_description
1 polymer ?
#
loop_
_entity_poly.entity_id
_entity_poly.type
_entity_poly.pdbx_seq_one_letter_code
_entity_poly.pdbx_strand_id
1 'polypeptide(L)'
;MIVERQNKEGAVDQRQASEAVGEFFAKNSYAGKRVLVIIPDNTRSGPIGEVFKLLYERLKPQAKAVDCLVALGTHQPLTERQICKRLAMPISERKTTYAAVQFFNHEWDKPGTFASIGRISADEIEQISGGLFREEVDVRLNKLIFDYDAFLILGPVFPHEVVGFSGGHKYLFPGIAGDEIINFFHWLGAIITNPVINGCKWTPTRQVVEKAASLIDVPHALAAIVAVEGKLKGLFLGDTLEAWEKAADLSDERAIRPRKVPFRIIGSASQEATRENVVSS
;
A
#
# COMPACT_ATOMS: atom_id res chain seq x y z
N MET A 1 8.13 13.85 -7.73
CA MET A 1 9.26 13.35 -8.58
C MET A 1 9.65 11.95 -8.11
N ILE A 2 9.64 10.99 -9.02
CA ILE A 2 9.88 9.57 -8.74
C ILE A 2 11.32 9.19 -9.10
N VAL A 3 11.93 8.34 -8.30
CA VAL A 3 13.14 7.58 -8.65
C VAL A 3 12.70 6.16 -8.99
N GLU A 4 13.09 5.66 -10.14
CA GLU A 4 12.71 4.30 -10.58
C GLU A 4 13.90 3.50 -11.08
N ARG A 5 13.87 2.20 -10.80
CA ARG A 5 14.73 1.19 -11.42
C ARG A 5 13.86 0.01 -11.78
N GLN A 6 13.93 -0.41 -13.02
CA GLN A 6 13.19 -1.59 -13.49
C GLN A 6 14.03 -2.40 -14.47
N ASN A 7 13.84 -3.70 -14.45
CA ASN A 7 14.49 -4.62 -15.37
C ASN A 7 13.45 -5.64 -15.87
N LYS A 8 12.98 -5.44 -17.10
CA LYS A 8 11.93 -6.27 -17.69
C LYS A 8 12.40 -7.70 -18.00
N GLU A 9 13.64 -7.89 -18.32
CA GLU A 9 14.20 -9.19 -18.69
C GLU A 9 14.91 -9.90 -17.53
N GLY A 10 15.71 -9.15 -16.75
CA GLY A 10 16.47 -9.65 -15.62
C GLY A 10 15.85 -9.34 -14.26
N ALA A 11 16.69 -9.01 -13.29
CA ALA A 11 16.33 -8.47 -11.98
C ALA A 11 17.04 -7.13 -11.78
N VAL A 12 16.44 -6.26 -11.00
CA VAL A 12 17.12 -5.09 -10.43
C VAL A 12 18.08 -5.63 -9.37
N ASP A 13 19.38 -5.45 -9.58
CA ASP A 13 20.40 -5.93 -8.67
C ASP A 13 20.54 -5.01 -7.44
N GLN A 14 21.31 -5.47 -6.44
CA GLN A 14 21.49 -4.75 -5.20
C GLN A 14 22.15 -3.38 -5.39
N ARG A 15 23.07 -3.25 -6.36
CA ARG A 15 23.75 -1.98 -6.68
C ARG A 15 22.74 -0.98 -7.25
N GLN A 16 21.96 -1.39 -8.24
CA GLN A 16 20.93 -0.57 -8.84
C GLN A 16 19.86 -0.13 -7.83
N ALA A 17 19.45 -1.03 -6.94
CA ALA A 17 18.52 -0.71 -5.86
C ALA A 17 19.12 0.29 -4.86
N SER A 18 20.39 0.12 -4.47
CA SER A 18 21.11 1.04 -3.58
C SER A 18 21.29 2.43 -4.20
N GLU A 19 21.61 2.50 -5.49
CA GLU A 19 21.70 3.76 -6.25
C GLU A 19 20.35 4.48 -6.26
N ALA A 20 19.24 3.78 -6.55
CA ALA A 20 17.90 4.36 -6.54
C ALA A 20 17.53 4.92 -5.16
N VAL A 21 17.79 4.15 -4.09
CA VAL A 21 17.56 4.62 -2.72
C VAL A 21 18.44 5.83 -2.42
N GLY A 22 19.72 5.83 -2.83
CA GLY A 22 20.60 6.99 -2.70
C GLY A 22 20.09 8.24 -3.39
N GLU A 23 19.60 8.12 -4.64
CA GLU A 23 18.99 9.23 -5.39
C GLU A 23 17.72 9.77 -4.72
N PHE A 24 16.88 8.89 -4.17
CA PHE A 24 15.69 9.28 -3.42
C PHE A 24 16.05 10.13 -2.20
N PHE A 25 17.01 9.67 -1.37
CA PHE A 25 17.42 10.40 -0.18
C PHE A 25 18.23 11.67 -0.48
N ALA A 26 18.88 11.77 -1.62
CA ALA A 26 19.51 13.01 -2.07
C ALA A 26 18.49 14.14 -2.35
N LYS A 27 17.26 13.77 -2.68
CA LYS A 27 16.16 14.70 -2.97
C LYS A 27 15.20 14.89 -1.80
N ASN A 28 15.22 14.00 -0.80
CA ASN A 28 14.27 13.97 0.32
C ASN A 28 15.04 13.85 1.64
N SER A 29 15.08 14.93 2.41
CA SER A 29 15.78 14.96 3.69
C SER A 29 14.88 14.47 4.83
N TYR A 30 15.45 13.58 5.65
CA TYR A 30 14.85 13.10 6.91
C TYR A 30 15.70 13.52 8.12
N ALA A 31 16.57 14.50 7.97
CA ALA A 31 17.48 14.96 9.01
C ALA A 31 16.70 15.44 10.26
N GLY A 32 17.02 14.85 11.41
CA GLY A 32 16.40 15.17 12.71
C GLY A 32 14.96 14.68 12.88
N LYS A 33 14.36 14.01 11.88
CA LYS A 33 12.98 13.55 11.92
C LYS A 33 12.84 12.18 12.61
N ARG A 34 11.71 11.98 13.27
CA ARG A 34 11.23 10.65 13.64
C ARG A 34 10.52 10.08 12.40
N VAL A 35 10.95 8.91 11.94
CA VAL A 35 10.44 8.28 10.72
C VAL A 35 9.83 6.93 11.05
N LEU A 36 8.58 6.71 10.65
CA LEU A 36 7.90 5.42 10.76
C LEU A 36 7.95 4.69 9.40
N VAL A 37 8.42 3.45 9.38
CA VAL A 37 8.37 2.61 8.17
C VAL A 37 7.18 1.66 8.30
N ILE A 38 6.18 1.83 7.43
CA ILE A 38 5.00 0.96 7.38
C ILE A 38 5.33 -0.20 6.45
N ILE A 39 5.27 -1.41 6.99
CA ILE A 39 5.63 -2.65 6.32
C ILE A 39 4.44 -3.62 6.23
N PRO A 40 4.38 -4.49 5.21
CA PRO A 40 3.35 -5.51 5.15
C PRO A 40 3.60 -6.65 6.13
N ASP A 41 2.53 -7.38 6.43
CA ASP A 41 2.57 -8.63 7.14
C ASP A 41 3.17 -9.80 6.33
N ASN A 42 3.09 -11.03 6.86
CA ASN A 42 3.66 -12.22 6.22
C ASN A 42 2.89 -12.73 5.02
N THR A 43 1.71 -12.20 4.72
CA THR A 43 0.90 -12.61 3.55
C THR A 43 1.42 -12.04 2.23
N ARG A 44 2.34 -11.07 2.28
CA ARG A 44 2.91 -10.43 1.10
C ARG A 44 4.31 -10.97 0.82
N SER A 45 4.57 -11.40 -0.41
CA SER A 45 5.89 -11.88 -0.86
C SER A 45 6.71 -10.76 -1.51
N GLY A 46 8.03 -10.95 -1.56
CA GLY A 46 8.97 -10.03 -2.21
C GLY A 46 10.20 -9.71 -1.35
N PRO A 47 11.21 -9.04 -1.92
CA PRO A 47 12.49 -8.72 -1.27
C PRO A 47 12.37 -7.51 -0.32
N ILE A 48 11.39 -7.54 0.59
CA ILE A 48 11.08 -6.42 1.47
C ILE A 48 12.23 -6.13 2.45
N GLY A 49 12.81 -7.18 3.00
CA GLY A 49 13.92 -7.03 3.94
C GLY A 49 15.17 -6.42 3.29
N GLU A 50 15.45 -6.77 2.05
CA GLU A 50 16.57 -6.22 1.28
C GLU A 50 16.38 -4.72 1.06
N VAL A 51 15.19 -4.31 0.61
CA VAL A 51 14.88 -2.89 0.39
C VAL A 51 14.80 -2.14 1.72
N PHE A 52 14.25 -2.76 2.79
CA PHE A 52 14.26 -2.15 4.13
C PHE A 52 15.68 -1.82 4.61
N LYS A 53 16.63 -2.75 4.44
CA LYS A 53 18.03 -2.52 4.82
C LYS A 53 18.63 -1.31 4.11
N LEU A 54 18.40 -1.19 2.80
CA LEU A 54 18.87 -0.04 2.01
C LEU A 54 18.25 1.28 2.49
N LEU A 55 16.95 1.29 2.79
CA LEU A 55 16.27 2.46 3.36
C LEU A 55 16.85 2.81 4.74
N TYR A 56 17.01 1.82 5.61
CA TYR A 56 17.51 2.01 6.97
C TYR A 56 18.95 2.54 6.98
N GLU A 57 19.83 2.03 6.12
CA GLU A 57 21.21 2.51 5.96
C GLU A 57 21.27 4.01 5.64
N ARG A 58 20.29 4.54 4.90
CA ARG A 58 20.20 5.97 4.58
C ARG A 58 19.49 6.79 5.66
N LEU A 59 18.51 6.20 6.36
CA LEU A 59 17.78 6.86 7.43
C LEU A 59 18.60 6.98 8.71
N LYS A 60 19.24 5.89 9.13
CA LYS A 60 19.95 5.79 10.41
C LYS A 60 20.93 6.95 10.71
N PRO A 61 21.76 7.42 9.75
CA PRO A 61 22.72 8.47 10.04
C PRO A 61 22.13 9.87 10.14
N GLN A 62 20.88 10.08 9.72
CA GLN A 62 20.26 11.41 9.65
C GLN A 62 18.99 11.53 10.48
N ALA A 63 18.20 10.49 10.60
CA ALA A 63 16.92 10.53 11.32
C ALA A 63 17.17 10.50 12.85
N LYS A 64 16.28 11.15 13.60
CA LYS A 64 16.25 11.12 15.06
C LYS A 64 15.82 9.76 15.59
N ALA A 65 14.90 9.09 14.91
CA ALA A 65 14.43 7.75 15.19
C ALA A 65 13.90 7.10 13.90
N VAL A 66 14.02 5.78 13.80
CA VAL A 66 13.44 4.98 12.72
C VAL A 66 12.77 3.78 13.37
N ASP A 67 11.46 3.69 13.23
CA ASP A 67 10.65 2.62 13.81
C ASP A 67 9.79 1.96 12.72
N CYS A 68 9.18 0.81 13.03
CA CYS A 68 8.39 0.05 12.07
C CYS A 68 6.98 -0.23 12.60
N LEU A 69 5.97 -0.05 11.75
CA LEU A 69 4.59 -0.47 11.99
C LEU A 69 4.18 -1.53 10.96
N VAL A 70 3.72 -2.69 11.45
CA VAL A 70 3.18 -3.73 10.58
C VAL A 70 1.74 -3.41 10.23
N ALA A 71 1.46 -3.24 8.94
CA ALA A 71 0.12 -3.04 8.41
C ALA A 71 -0.61 -4.40 8.31
N LEU A 72 -1.42 -4.70 9.31
CA LEU A 72 -2.09 -6.00 9.48
C LEU A 72 -3.49 -6.04 8.87
N GLY A 73 -4.14 -4.87 8.68
CA GLY A 73 -5.59 -4.86 8.50
C GLY A 73 -6.23 -5.51 9.73
N THR A 74 -6.83 -6.69 9.55
CA THR A 74 -7.43 -7.49 10.61
C THR A 74 -6.68 -8.81 10.89
N HIS A 75 -5.47 -8.95 10.36
CA HIS A 75 -4.66 -10.15 10.58
C HIS A 75 -4.03 -10.17 11.97
N GLN A 76 -3.55 -11.37 12.35
CA GLN A 76 -2.92 -11.57 13.65
C GLN A 76 -1.59 -10.81 13.79
N PRO A 77 -1.30 -10.25 14.96
CA PRO A 77 -0.03 -9.58 15.23
C PRO A 77 1.17 -10.49 14.99
N LEU A 78 2.24 -9.91 14.45
CA LEU A 78 3.51 -10.61 14.27
C LEU A 78 4.34 -10.55 15.54
N THR A 79 4.95 -11.66 15.91
CA THR A 79 6.01 -11.67 16.92
C THR A 79 7.27 -10.93 16.41
N GLU A 80 8.12 -10.45 17.31
CA GLU A 80 9.37 -9.81 16.93
C GLU A 80 10.22 -10.71 16.02
N ARG A 81 10.27 -12.01 16.30
CA ARG A 81 10.97 -12.98 15.46
C ARG A 81 10.42 -13.03 14.03
N GLN A 82 9.10 -12.95 13.86
CA GLN A 82 8.47 -12.92 12.54
C GLN A 82 8.76 -11.61 11.81
N ILE A 83 8.75 -10.48 12.52
CA ILE A 83 9.13 -9.17 11.95
C ILE A 83 10.60 -9.20 11.52
N CYS A 84 11.51 -9.69 12.36
CA CYS A 84 12.92 -9.84 12.00
C CYS A 84 13.11 -10.71 10.76
N LYS A 85 12.40 -11.86 10.68
CA LYS A 85 12.41 -12.71 9.49
C LYS A 85 11.91 -11.96 8.25
N ARG A 86 10.83 -11.18 8.40
CA ARG A 86 10.22 -10.37 7.35
C ARG A 86 11.19 -9.34 6.77
N LEU A 87 11.97 -8.72 7.65
CA LEU A 87 12.95 -7.68 7.30
C LEU A 87 14.35 -8.26 6.97
N ALA A 88 14.45 -9.59 6.80
CA ALA A 88 15.73 -10.28 6.57
C ALA A 88 16.82 -9.87 7.59
N MET A 89 16.40 -9.67 8.84
CA MET A 89 17.23 -9.17 9.94
C MET A 89 17.65 -10.33 10.85
N PRO A 90 18.92 -10.73 10.84
CA PRO A 90 19.42 -11.72 11.79
C PRO A 90 19.27 -11.24 13.24
N ILE A 91 19.06 -12.18 14.16
CA ILE A 91 18.90 -11.84 15.60
C ILE A 91 20.14 -11.13 16.16
N SER A 92 21.33 -11.44 15.65
CA SER A 92 22.55 -10.73 16.00
C SER A 92 22.51 -9.24 15.58
N GLU A 93 22.07 -8.95 14.35
CA GLU A 93 21.90 -7.59 13.86
C GLU A 93 20.76 -6.85 14.57
N ARG A 94 19.68 -7.56 14.95
CA ARG A 94 18.58 -6.98 15.74
C ARG A 94 19.06 -6.40 17.07
N LYS A 95 20.01 -7.05 17.72
CA LYS A 95 20.55 -6.64 19.00
C LYS A 95 21.65 -5.57 18.91
N THR A 96 22.15 -5.28 17.72
CA THR A 96 23.25 -4.34 17.47
C THR A 96 22.84 -3.22 16.50
N THR A 97 22.82 -3.50 15.21
CA THR A 97 22.54 -2.52 14.15
C THR A 97 21.14 -1.91 14.29
N TYR A 98 20.15 -2.74 14.63
CA TYR A 98 18.75 -2.37 14.75
C TYR A 98 18.24 -2.30 16.19
N ALA A 99 19.13 -2.22 17.18
CA ALA A 99 18.78 -2.23 18.60
C ALA A 99 17.82 -1.08 18.98
N ALA A 100 17.95 0.08 18.34
CA ALA A 100 17.12 1.26 18.60
C ALA A 100 15.77 1.24 17.87
N VAL A 101 15.56 0.35 16.90
CA VAL A 101 14.31 0.27 16.12
C VAL A 101 13.20 -0.32 16.98
N GLN A 102 12.09 0.38 17.12
CA GLN A 102 10.89 -0.18 17.75
C GLN A 102 10.00 -0.84 16.69
N PHE A 103 9.40 -1.96 17.04
CA PHE A 103 8.46 -2.68 16.19
C PHE A 103 7.05 -2.60 16.79
N PHE A 104 6.12 -2.10 15.99
CA PHE A 104 4.72 -2.02 16.35
C PHE A 104 3.89 -2.91 15.43
N ASN A 105 2.84 -3.50 15.98
CA ASN A 105 1.76 -4.10 15.24
C ASN A 105 0.57 -3.13 15.18
N HIS A 106 -0.19 -3.18 14.10
CA HIS A 106 -1.48 -2.53 14.06
C HIS A 106 -2.46 -3.28 14.98
N GLU A 107 -2.74 -2.70 16.14
CA GLU A 107 -3.63 -3.31 17.14
C GLU A 107 -5.10 -2.99 16.80
N TRP A 108 -5.59 -3.59 15.72
CA TRP A 108 -6.91 -3.33 15.13
C TRP A 108 -8.08 -3.65 16.06
N ASP A 109 -7.89 -4.53 17.02
CA ASP A 109 -8.86 -4.97 18.03
C ASP A 109 -8.97 -4.04 19.25
N LYS A 110 -8.11 -3.00 19.32
CA LYS A 110 -8.09 -2.05 20.44
C LYS A 110 -8.65 -0.68 20.01
N PRO A 111 -9.79 -0.26 20.54
CA PRO A 111 -10.42 1.03 20.19
C PRO A 111 -9.49 2.24 20.38
N GLY A 112 -8.60 2.19 21.37
CA GLY A 112 -7.62 3.24 21.65
C GLY A 112 -6.52 3.41 20.59
N THR A 113 -6.44 2.52 19.60
CA THR A 113 -5.45 2.57 18.52
C THR A 113 -5.73 3.66 17.50
N PHE A 114 -6.98 4.06 17.35
CA PHE A 114 -7.43 4.91 16.25
C PHE A 114 -7.62 6.38 16.62
N ALA A 115 -7.42 7.23 15.62
CA ALA A 115 -7.91 8.60 15.58
C ALA A 115 -8.79 8.78 14.33
N SER A 116 -9.91 9.50 14.43
CA SER A 116 -10.65 9.96 13.26
C SER A 116 -9.86 11.09 12.60
N ILE A 117 -9.66 11.01 11.29
CA ILE A 117 -8.94 12.00 10.48
C ILE A 117 -9.87 12.77 9.55
N GLY A 118 -11.16 12.46 9.56
CA GLY A 118 -12.18 13.08 8.76
C GLY A 118 -13.22 12.09 8.28
N ARG A 119 -14.05 12.53 7.34
CA ARG A 119 -15.13 11.73 6.77
C ARG A 119 -15.17 11.87 5.26
N ILE A 120 -15.57 10.82 4.59
CA ILE A 120 -15.98 10.87 3.18
C ILE A 120 -17.48 11.04 3.17
N SER A 121 -17.98 12.11 2.57
CA SER A 121 -19.41 12.42 2.57
C SER A 121 -20.24 11.41 1.75
N ALA A 122 -21.53 11.32 2.05
CA ALA A 122 -22.46 10.45 1.32
C ALA A 122 -22.51 10.77 -0.19
N ASP A 123 -22.41 12.03 -0.56
CA ASP A 123 -22.41 12.46 -1.97
C ASP A 123 -21.11 12.04 -2.69
N GLU A 124 -19.95 12.13 -2.01
CA GLU A 124 -18.67 11.64 -2.55
C GLU A 124 -18.67 10.12 -2.70
N ILE A 125 -19.21 9.40 -1.72
CA ILE A 125 -19.36 7.93 -1.80
C ILE A 125 -20.29 7.55 -2.95
N GLU A 126 -21.42 8.22 -3.14
CA GLU A 126 -22.34 7.99 -4.24
C GLU A 126 -21.64 8.21 -5.59
N GLN A 127 -20.88 9.28 -5.72
CA GLN A 127 -20.11 9.57 -6.93
C GLN A 127 -19.03 8.51 -7.21
N ILE A 128 -18.22 8.17 -6.21
CA ILE A 128 -17.12 7.19 -6.33
C ILE A 128 -17.66 5.80 -6.63
N SER A 129 -18.74 5.40 -5.97
CA SER A 129 -19.36 4.08 -6.13
C SER A 129 -20.23 3.97 -7.40
N GLY A 130 -20.49 5.09 -8.09
CA GLY A 130 -21.40 5.12 -9.24
C GLY A 130 -22.83 4.85 -8.86
N GLY A 131 -23.26 5.32 -7.68
CA GLY A 131 -24.62 5.17 -7.17
C GLY A 131 -24.89 3.84 -6.45
N LEU A 132 -23.88 2.99 -6.25
CA LEU A 132 -24.05 1.73 -5.51
C LEU A 132 -24.27 1.96 -4.01
N PHE A 133 -23.68 3.01 -3.47
CA PHE A 133 -23.80 3.39 -2.06
C PHE A 133 -23.98 4.90 -1.91
N ARG A 134 -24.73 5.29 -0.89
CA ARG A 134 -24.89 6.67 -0.45
C ARG A 134 -24.91 6.71 1.08
N GLU A 135 -23.74 6.73 1.67
CA GLU A 135 -23.54 6.80 3.13
C GLU A 135 -22.27 7.56 3.45
N GLU A 136 -22.25 8.22 4.61
CA GLU A 136 -21.04 8.86 5.11
C GLU A 136 -20.13 7.80 5.74
N VAL A 137 -18.81 7.88 5.51
CA VAL A 137 -17.82 6.94 6.04
C VAL A 137 -16.83 7.70 6.92
N ASP A 138 -16.75 7.36 8.23
CA ASP A 138 -15.73 7.89 9.14
C ASP A 138 -14.37 7.26 8.82
N VAL A 139 -13.39 8.10 8.57
CA VAL A 139 -12.04 7.67 8.23
C VAL A 139 -11.18 7.68 9.48
N ARG A 140 -10.96 6.49 10.04
CA ARG A 140 -10.13 6.30 11.23
C ARG A 140 -8.83 5.63 10.85
N LEU A 141 -7.73 6.09 11.46
CA LEU A 141 -6.39 5.58 11.17
C LEU A 141 -5.62 5.35 12.47
N ASN A 142 -4.65 4.45 12.44
CA ASN A 142 -3.77 4.21 13.58
C ASN A 142 -3.06 5.52 13.97
N LYS A 143 -3.36 6.01 15.17
CA LYS A 143 -2.86 7.31 15.66
C LYS A 143 -1.35 7.37 15.79
N LEU A 144 -0.66 6.23 15.81
CA LEU A 144 0.79 6.18 15.91
C LEU A 144 1.49 6.99 14.81
N ILE A 145 0.91 7.08 13.60
CA ILE A 145 1.51 7.85 12.51
C ILE A 145 1.68 9.33 12.85
N PHE A 146 0.84 9.88 13.73
CA PHE A 146 0.88 11.30 14.14
C PHE A 146 1.95 11.59 15.19
N ASP A 147 2.57 10.55 15.77
CA ASP A 147 3.73 10.67 16.64
C ASP A 147 5.05 10.80 15.89
N TYR A 148 5.00 10.77 14.55
CA TYR A 148 6.16 10.81 13.65
C TYR A 148 6.11 12.03 12.72
N ASP A 149 7.29 12.55 12.36
CA ASP A 149 7.41 13.72 11.48
C ASP A 149 7.24 13.34 10.01
N ALA A 150 7.40 12.06 9.68
CA ALA A 150 7.17 11.49 8.36
C ALA A 150 7.03 9.98 8.44
N PHE A 151 6.42 9.35 7.42
CA PHE A 151 6.46 7.90 7.29
C PHE A 151 6.81 7.46 5.87
N LEU A 152 7.39 6.27 5.76
CA LEU A 152 7.66 5.59 4.50
C LEU A 152 6.81 4.32 4.42
N ILE A 153 6.11 4.16 3.32
CA ILE A 153 5.41 2.91 3.02
C ILE A 153 6.36 2.03 2.23
N LEU A 154 6.59 0.81 2.69
CA LEU A 154 7.43 -0.16 1.99
C LEU A 154 6.63 -1.41 1.69
N GLY A 155 6.47 -1.75 0.42
CA GLY A 155 5.81 -3.01 0.11
C GLY A 155 5.54 -3.27 -1.36
N PRO A 156 5.14 -4.52 -1.69
CA PRO A 156 4.93 -4.94 -3.06
C PRO A 156 3.61 -4.42 -3.65
N VAL A 157 3.66 -4.20 -4.95
CA VAL A 157 2.52 -3.87 -5.81
C VAL A 157 2.28 -5.03 -6.77
N PHE A 158 1.09 -5.60 -6.73
CA PHE A 158 0.64 -6.70 -7.58
C PHE A 158 -0.89 -6.67 -7.70
N PRO A 159 -1.47 -7.35 -8.70
CA PRO A 159 -2.91 -7.41 -8.87
C PRO A 159 -3.65 -7.97 -7.64
N HIS A 160 -4.80 -7.37 -7.32
CA HIS A 160 -5.52 -7.66 -6.08
C HIS A 160 -7.04 -7.68 -6.31
N GLU A 161 -7.70 -8.66 -5.71
CA GLU A 161 -9.12 -8.98 -5.91
C GLU A 161 -10.11 -7.92 -5.42
N VAL A 162 -9.72 -7.06 -4.46
CA VAL A 162 -10.62 -6.05 -3.87
C VAL A 162 -10.37 -4.64 -4.39
N VAL A 163 -9.13 -4.27 -4.72
CA VAL A 163 -8.76 -2.88 -5.09
C VAL A 163 -8.10 -2.76 -6.45
N GLY A 164 -8.02 -3.85 -7.19
CA GLY A 164 -7.34 -3.91 -8.48
C GLY A 164 -5.85 -4.16 -8.36
N PHE A 165 -5.12 -3.36 -7.63
CA PHE A 165 -3.70 -3.58 -7.28
C PHE A 165 -3.46 -3.33 -5.78
N SER A 166 -2.59 -4.14 -5.18
CA SER A 166 -2.06 -3.93 -3.83
C SER A 166 -1.11 -2.73 -3.78
N GLY A 167 -0.55 -2.44 -2.61
CA GLY A 167 0.46 -1.40 -2.45
C GLY A 167 -0.10 0.02 -2.38
N GLY A 168 0.81 1.00 -2.29
CA GLY A 168 0.45 2.39 -2.12
C GLY A 168 -0.34 2.63 -0.85
N HIS A 169 -1.30 3.54 -0.90
CA HIS A 169 -2.16 3.86 0.23
C HIS A 169 -3.00 2.69 0.75
N LYS A 170 -3.01 1.54 0.05
CA LYS A 170 -3.62 0.32 0.59
C LYS A 170 -2.95 -0.18 1.87
N TYR A 171 -1.71 0.17 2.11
CA TYR A 171 -1.06 -0.11 3.40
C TYR A 171 -1.60 0.75 4.54
N LEU A 172 -2.26 1.86 4.21
CA LEU A 172 -2.98 2.70 5.17
C LEU A 172 -4.44 2.22 5.27
N PHE A 173 -5.11 2.04 4.15
CA PHE A 173 -6.52 1.66 4.03
C PHE A 173 -6.70 0.39 3.18
N PRO A 174 -6.91 -0.78 3.80
CA PRO A 174 -7.25 -1.06 5.20
C PRO A 174 -6.07 -1.37 6.14
N GLY A 175 -4.82 -1.33 5.69
CA GLY A 175 -3.67 -1.89 6.41
C GLY A 175 -3.48 -1.42 7.85
N ILE A 176 -3.77 -0.16 8.17
CA ILE A 176 -3.71 0.41 9.51
C ILE A 176 -4.96 1.25 9.83
N ALA A 177 -6.08 0.99 9.17
CA ALA A 177 -7.33 1.73 9.30
C ALA A 177 -8.28 1.13 10.34
N GLY A 178 -9.29 1.90 10.72
CA GLY A 178 -10.39 1.46 11.57
C GLY A 178 -11.43 0.62 10.82
N ASP A 179 -12.33 0.04 11.57
CA ASP A 179 -13.30 -0.95 11.11
C ASP A 179 -14.31 -0.41 10.08
N GLU A 180 -14.78 0.82 10.23
CA GLU A 180 -15.81 1.38 9.36
C GLU A 180 -15.36 1.45 7.90
N ILE A 181 -14.20 2.08 7.64
CA ILE A 181 -13.66 2.16 6.28
C ILE A 181 -13.21 0.79 5.76
N ILE A 182 -12.72 -0.11 6.65
CA ILE A 182 -12.38 -1.49 6.27
C ILE A 182 -13.61 -2.23 5.77
N ASN A 183 -14.71 -2.15 6.51
CA ASN A 183 -15.95 -2.83 6.18
C ASN A 183 -16.54 -2.27 4.88
N PHE A 184 -16.63 -0.94 4.78
CA PHE A 184 -17.12 -0.28 3.58
C PHE A 184 -16.33 -0.68 2.31
N PHE A 185 -15.03 -0.60 2.38
CA PHE A 185 -14.13 -0.96 1.30
C PHE A 185 -14.29 -2.42 0.83
N HIS A 186 -14.42 -3.38 1.77
CA HIS A 186 -14.63 -4.78 1.42
C HIS A 186 -16.04 -5.02 0.86
N TRP A 187 -17.05 -4.34 1.40
CA TRP A 187 -18.42 -4.43 0.92
C TRP A 187 -18.54 -3.91 -0.51
N LEU A 188 -17.98 -2.74 -0.78
CA LEU A 188 -17.95 -2.17 -2.13
C LEU A 188 -17.23 -3.11 -3.11
N GLY A 189 -16.09 -3.67 -2.71
CA GLY A 189 -15.35 -4.62 -3.52
C GLY A 189 -16.12 -5.92 -3.80
N ALA A 190 -16.88 -6.42 -2.83
CA ALA A 190 -17.71 -7.61 -2.97
C ALA A 190 -18.85 -7.40 -3.97
N ILE A 191 -19.50 -6.23 -3.97
CA ILE A 191 -20.59 -5.90 -4.91
C ILE A 191 -20.07 -5.75 -6.35
N ILE A 192 -18.91 -5.10 -6.54
CA ILE A 192 -18.32 -4.92 -7.87
C ILE A 192 -17.79 -6.24 -8.43
N THR A 193 -17.33 -7.13 -7.59
CA THR A 193 -16.80 -8.47 -7.86
C THR A 193 -15.36 -8.53 -8.41
N ASN A 194 -14.66 -9.59 -8.04
CA ASN A 194 -13.26 -9.82 -8.40
C ASN A 194 -12.98 -9.82 -9.93
N PRO A 195 -13.77 -10.46 -10.82
CA PRO A 195 -13.47 -10.45 -12.25
C PRO A 195 -13.39 -9.05 -12.86
N VAL A 196 -14.13 -8.09 -12.29
CA VAL A 196 -14.15 -6.69 -12.74
C VAL A 196 -12.98 -5.91 -12.15
N ILE A 197 -12.67 -6.16 -10.87
CA ILE A 197 -11.69 -5.39 -10.10
C ILE A 197 -10.25 -5.81 -10.41
N ASN A 198 -9.97 -7.11 -10.38
CA ASN A 198 -8.61 -7.62 -10.32
C ASN A 198 -7.76 -7.24 -11.52
N GLY A 199 -6.68 -6.46 -11.27
CA GLY A 199 -5.80 -5.94 -12.31
C GLY A 199 -6.29 -4.65 -12.98
N CYS A 200 -7.40 -4.07 -12.50
CA CYS A 200 -7.78 -2.73 -12.87
C CYS A 200 -7.12 -1.72 -11.94
N LYS A 201 -6.40 -0.74 -12.48
CA LYS A 201 -5.71 0.27 -11.68
C LYS A 201 -6.71 1.14 -10.92
N TRP A 202 -7.65 1.70 -11.63
CA TRP A 202 -8.65 2.62 -11.10
C TRP A 202 -10.01 1.94 -10.94
N THR A 203 -10.27 1.46 -9.74
CA THR A 203 -11.56 0.89 -9.32
C THR A 203 -12.24 1.83 -8.33
N PRO A 204 -13.54 1.77 -8.14
CA PRO A 204 -14.21 2.54 -7.08
C PRO A 204 -13.60 2.29 -5.69
N THR A 205 -13.25 1.05 -5.38
CA THR A 205 -12.55 0.72 -4.12
C THR A 205 -11.19 1.39 -4.00
N ARG A 206 -10.42 1.50 -5.09
CA ARG A 206 -9.17 2.26 -5.10
C ARG A 206 -9.42 3.75 -4.92
N GLN A 207 -10.44 4.31 -5.55
CA GLN A 207 -10.79 5.72 -5.39
C GLN A 207 -11.16 6.06 -3.94
N VAL A 208 -11.87 5.17 -3.23
CA VAL A 208 -12.14 5.33 -1.78
C VAL A 208 -10.84 5.37 -0.98
N VAL A 209 -9.89 4.47 -1.27
CA VAL A 209 -8.57 4.45 -0.62
C VAL A 209 -7.81 5.76 -0.84
N GLU A 210 -7.78 6.26 -2.07
CA GLU A 210 -7.08 7.52 -2.40
C GLU A 210 -7.79 8.74 -1.77
N LYS A 211 -9.13 8.73 -1.73
CA LYS A 211 -9.90 9.77 -1.07
C LYS A 211 -9.63 9.79 0.44
N ALA A 212 -9.62 8.64 1.09
CA ALA A 212 -9.26 8.54 2.51
C ALA A 212 -7.82 9.00 2.76
N ALA A 213 -6.88 8.65 1.89
CA ALA A 213 -5.48 9.06 2.00
C ALA A 213 -5.29 10.57 1.85
N SER A 214 -6.13 11.24 1.08
CA SER A 214 -6.09 12.71 0.93
C SER A 214 -6.39 13.49 2.21
N LEU A 215 -6.88 12.82 3.25
CA LEU A 215 -7.12 13.41 4.59
C LEU A 215 -5.89 13.36 5.50
N ILE A 216 -4.76 12.79 5.04
CA ILE A 216 -3.55 12.63 5.85
C ILE A 216 -2.60 13.79 5.60
N ASP A 217 -2.32 14.58 6.65
CA ASP A 217 -1.39 15.71 6.58
C ASP A 217 0.09 15.34 6.86
N VAL A 218 0.35 14.13 7.40
CA VAL A 218 1.72 13.68 7.68
C VAL A 218 2.48 13.41 6.39
N PRO A 219 3.64 14.03 6.16
CA PRO A 219 4.46 13.80 4.98
C PRO A 219 4.83 12.33 4.82
N HIS A 220 4.63 11.78 3.64
CA HIS A 220 4.94 10.36 3.39
C HIS A 220 5.38 10.10 1.95
N ALA A 221 6.02 8.95 1.77
CA ALA A 221 6.45 8.46 0.47
C ALA A 221 6.33 6.94 0.41
N LEU A 222 6.35 6.41 -0.81
CA LEU A 222 6.30 4.99 -1.10
C LEU A 222 7.64 4.48 -1.63
N ALA A 223 8.06 3.34 -1.11
CA ALA A 223 9.02 2.43 -1.73
C ALA A 223 8.25 1.23 -2.27
N ALA A 224 7.77 1.34 -3.50
CA ALA A 224 7.01 0.29 -4.17
C ALA A 224 7.93 -0.76 -4.79
N ILE A 225 7.65 -2.02 -4.50
CA ILE A 225 8.37 -3.17 -5.01
C ILE A 225 7.51 -3.90 -6.03
N VAL A 226 8.05 -4.20 -7.19
CA VAL A 226 7.49 -5.21 -8.11
C VAL A 226 8.42 -6.39 -8.11
N ALA A 227 7.90 -7.57 -7.75
CA ALA A 227 8.69 -8.80 -7.65
C ALA A 227 8.00 -9.95 -8.39
N VAL A 228 8.81 -10.79 -9.04
CA VAL A 228 8.37 -12.02 -9.70
C VAL A 228 9.29 -13.14 -9.23
N GLU A 229 8.72 -14.24 -8.74
CA GLU A 229 9.47 -15.38 -8.20
C GLU A 229 10.52 -14.97 -7.16
N GLY A 230 10.17 -14.00 -6.30
CA GLY A 230 11.05 -13.47 -5.26
C GLY A 230 12.15 -12.51 -5.74
N LYS A 231 12.32 -12.32 -7.06
CA LYS A 231 13.32 -11.42 -7.64
C LYS A 231 12.74 -10.02 -7.82
N LEU A 232 13.51 -9.00 -7.46
CA LEU A 232 13.14 -7.60 -7.67
C LEU A 232 13.12 -7.28 -9.16
N LYS A 233 11.98 -6.91 -9.69
CA LYS A 233 11.78 -6.50 -11.08
C LYS A 233 11.66 -5.00 -11.25
N GLY A 234 11.18 -4.32 -10.21
CA GLY A 234 11.05 -2.87 -10.17
C GLY A 234 11.08 -2.34 -8.74
N LEU A 235 11.71 -1.18 -8.57
CA LEU A 235 11.71 -0.38 -7.37
C LEU A 235 11.36 1.05 -7.74
N PHE A 236 10.32 1.58 -7.14
CA PHE A 236 9.80 2.94 -7.40
C PHE A 236 9.71 3.68 -6.07
N LEU A 237 10.37 4.84 -5.97
CA LEU A 237 10.52 5.60 -4.73
C LEU A 237 10.07 7.05 -4.96
N GLY A 238 9.17 7.55 -4.14
CA GLY A 238 8.72 8.93 -4.22
C GLY A 238 7.29 9.14 -3.75
N ASP A 239 6.58 10.08 -4.37
CA ASP A 239 5.16 10.30 -4.10
C ASP A 239 4.38 8.99 -4.15
N THR A 240 3.50 8.79 -3.17
CA THR A 240 2.89 7.49 -2.95
C THR A 240 2.01 7.07 -4.13
N LEU A 241 1.22 7.98 -4.67
CA LEU A 241 0.32 7.67 -5.78
C LEU A 241 1.11 7.46 -7.08
N GLU A 242 2.03 8.38 -7.38
CA GLU A 242 2.85 8.32 -8.61
C GLU A 242 3.73 7.06 -8.65
N ALA A 243 4.39 6.70 -7.52
CA ALA A 243 5.19 5.49 -7.41
C ALA A 243 4.35 4.21 -7.53
N TRP A 244 3.16 4.21 -6.92
CA TRP A 244 2.23 3.10 -7.03
C TRP A 244 1.72 2.90 -8.46
N GLU A 245 1.36 3.97 -9.18
CA GLU A 245 0.89 3.87 -10.57
C GLU A 245 1.91 3.22 -11.49
N LYS A 246 3.18 3.67 -11.40
CA LYS A 246 4.28 3.10 -12.18
C LYS A 246 4.56 1.63 -11.81
N ALA A 247 4.51 1.31 -10.53
CA ALA A 247 4.67 -0.06 -10.06
C ALA A 247 3.52 -0.96 -10.52
N ALA A 248 2.28 -0.45 -10.53
CA ALA A 248 1.12 -1.18 -11.02
C ALA A 248 1.22 -1.44 -12.53
N ASP A 249 1.69 -0.47 -13.32
CA ASP A 249 1.91 -0.66 -14.76
C ASP A 249 2.92 -1.79 -15.03
N LEU A 250 4.07 -1.77 -14.35
CA LEU A 250 5.06 -2.83 -14.48
C LEU A 250 4.51 -4.19 -14.02
N SER A 251 3.70 -4.20 -12.95
CA SER A 251 3.09 -5.42 -12.43
C SER A 251 2.02 -6.00 -13.36
N ASP A 252 1.25 -5.16 -14.06
CA ASP A 252 0.27 -5.58 -15.06
C ASP A 252 0.93 -6.20 -16.30
N GLU A 253 2.02 -5.62 -16.79
CA GLU A 253 2.81 -6.16 -17.90
C GLU A 253 3.36 -7.58 -17.62
N ARG A 254 3.56 -7.93 -16.35
CA ARG A 254 4.13 -9.21 -15.90
C ARG A 254 3.09 -10.24 -15.48
N ALA A 255 1.89 -9.78 -15.19
CA ALA A 255 0.80 -10.69 -14.87
C ALA A 255 0.32 -11.39 -16.15
N ILE A 256 0.62 -12.70 -16.28
CA ILE A 256 -0.01 -13.55 -17.30
C ILE A 256 -1.50 -13.57 -17.02
N ARG A 257 -2.28 -12.80 -17.75
CA ARG A 257 -3.71 -12.70 -17.52
C ARG A 257 -4.53 -12.90 -18.76
N PRO A 258 -5.61 -13.67 -18.65
CA PRO A 258 -6.67 -13.60 -19.61
C PRO A 258 -7.46 -12.30 -19.40
N ARG A 259 -7.57 -11.51 -20.46
CA ARG A 259 -8.47 -10.39 -20.72
C ARG A 259 -8.72 -9.36 -19.59
N LYS A 260 -8.38 -8.11 -19.87
CA LYS A 260 -9.00 -6.91 -19.29
C LYS A 260 -10.49 -6.96 -19.59
N VAL A 261 -11.30 -7.22 -18.57
CA VAL A 261 -12.74 -6.96 -18.67
C VAL A 261 -12.90 -5.45 -18.47
N PRO A 262 -13.46 -4.70 -19.43
CA PRO A 262 -13.68 -3.28 -19.23
C PRO A 262 -14.60 -3.07 -18.02
N PHE A 263 -14.19 -2.18 -17.13
CA PHE A 263 -14.99 -1.80 -15.98
C PHE A 263 -16.27 -1.09 -16.47
N ARG A 264 -17.43 -1.70 -16.25
CA ARG A 264 -18.73 -1.04 -16.38
C ARG A 264 -19.39 -1.07 -15.03
N ILE A 265 -19.70 0.10 -14.49
CA ILE A 265 -20.58 0.22 -13.32
C ILE A 265 -21.96 -0.24 -13.75
N ILE A 266 -22.44 -1.32 -13.13
CA ILE A 266 -23.83 -1.76 -13.32
C ILE A 266 -24.70 -0.83 -12.47
N GLY A 267 -25.13 0.30 -13.01
CA GLY A 267 -25.92 1.23 -12.22
C GLY A 267 -26.30 2.54 -12.90
N SER A 268 -25.71 2.93 -14.02
CA SER A 268 -26.28 4.01 -14.83
C SER A 268 -27.34 3.42 -15.72
N ALA A 269 -28.61 3.59 -15.33
CA ALA A 269 -29.76 3.20 -16.10
C ALA A 269 -29.74 3.81 -17.49
N SER A 270 -29.33 3.04 -18.48
CA SER A 270 -29.94 3.09 -19.78
C SER A 270 -30.44 1.67 -20.08
N GLN A 271 -31.73 1.52 -20.14
CA GLN A 271 -32.46 0.25 -20.39
C GLN A 271 -32.12 -0.40 -21.73
N GLU A 272 -31.19 0.12 -22.50
CA GLU A 272 -30.84 -0.37 -23.84
C GLU A 272 -29.72 -1.40 -23.89
N ALA A 273 -28.87 -1.54 -22.83
CA ALA A 273 -27.74 -2.43 -22.87
C ALA A 273 -28.03 -3.87 -22.41
N THR A 274 -29.25 -4.18 -21.98
CA THR A 274 -29.62 -5.48 -21.36
C THR A 274 -30.19 -6.50 -22.36
N ARG A 275 -30.32 -6.16 -23.64
CA ARG A 275 -30.90 -7.09 -24.63
C ARG A 275 -29.92 -7.81 -25.57
N GLU A 276 -28.66 -7.43 -25.61
CA GLU A 276 -27.71 -8.03 -26.58
C GLU A 276 -26.72 -9.06 -26.02
N ASN A 277 -26.69 -9.32 -24.72
CA ASN A 277 -25.70 -10.25 -24.12
C ASN A 277 -26.29 -11.51 -23.47
N VAL A 278 -27.51 -11.91 -23.80
CA VAL A 278 -28.14 -13.14 -23.28
C VAL A 278 -28.33 -14.21 -24.38
N VAL A 279 -27.85 -14.00 -25.59
CA VAL A 279 -27.90 -15.04 -26.64
C VAL A 279 -26.53 -15.26 -27.21
N SER A 280 -25.75 -16.07 -26.56
CA SER A 280 -24.86 -17.12 -27.09
C SER A 280 -24.04 -17.70 -25.94
N SER A 281 -24.53 -18.78 -25.44
CA SER A 281 -23.89 -19.73 -24.52
C SER A 281 -22.64 -20.34 -25.04
#